data_ee6640c24518a13b592b0b7e2c669e5f
#
_entry.id   ee6640c24518a13b592b0b7e2c669e5f
#
_cell.length_a   1.000
_cell.length_b   1.000
_cell.length_c   1.000
_cell.angle_alpha   90.00
_cell.angle_beta   90.00
_cell.angle_gamma   90.00
#
_symmetry.space_group_name_H-M   'P 1'
#
loop_
_entity.id
_entity.type
_entity.pdbx_description
1 polymer ?
#
loop_
_entity_poly.entity_id
_entity_poly.type
_entity_poly.pdbx_seq_one_letter_code
_entity_poly.pdbx_strand_id
1 'polypeptide(L)'
;MTRFFIVAFLIGILSSCENENEDNNNINADYTVFAGNYYYDPQNLTINVGQTVRWINDGGHHDVNGEINSLNNEPFDNPEVFNSDAISEVGAVIFSYTFQTPGVYHYDCSVGGHASNGMIGTVTVNTID
;
A
#
# COMPACT_ATOMS: atom_id res chain seq x y z
N MET A 1 73.94 -5.98 22.20
CA MET A 1 73.14 -5.20 21.21
C MET A 1 71.86 -5.94 20.92
N THR A 2 70.79 -5.51 21.56
CA THR A 2 69.48 -6.16 21.46
C THR A 2 68.66 -5.39 20.43
N ARG A 3 68.34 -6.03 19.31
CA ARG A 3 67.45 -5.45 18.28
C ARG A 3 66.02 -5.84 18.62
N PHE A 4 65.23 -4.87 19.04
CA PHE A 4 63.79 -5.00 19.14
C PHE A 4 63.14 -4.89 17.76
N PHE A 5 62.50 -5.98 17.32
CA PHE A 5 61.60 -5.94 16.17
C PHE A 5 60.20 -5.53 16.68
N ILE A 6 59.79 -4.34 16.29
CA ILE A 6 58.40 -3.91 16.48
C ILE A 6 57.60 -4.50 15.32
N VAL A 7 56.77 -5.51 15.65
CA VAL A 7 55.73 -6.01 14.73
C VAL A 7 54.55 -5.07 14.84
N ALA A 8 54.38 -4.22 13.86
CA ALA A 8 53.16 -3.43 13.73
C ALA A 8 52.00 -4.36 13.30
N PHE A 9 51.10 -4.62 14.22
CA PHE A 9 49.88 -5.36 13.92
C PHE A 9 48.86 -4.39 13.26
N LEU A 10 48.74 -4.49 11.92
CA LEU A 10 47.75 -3.73 11.19
C LEU A 10 46.38 -4.38 11.38
N ILE A 11 45.57 -3.82 12.28
CA ILE A 11 44.18 -4.21 12.43
C ILE A 11 43.43 -3.61 11.26
N GLY A 12 43.16 -4.43 10.26
CA GLY A 12 42.23 -4.10 9.19
C GLY A 12 40.83 -4.04 9.74
N ILE A 13 40.30 -2.84 9.87
CA ILE A 13 38.87 -2.65 10.14
C ILE A 13 38.13 -2.99 8.84
N LEU A 14 37.56 -4.19 8.77
CA LEU A 14 36.61 -4.52 7.74
C LEU A 14 35.30 -3.75 8.08
N SER A 15 35.17 -2.59 7.48
CA SER A 15 33.87 -1.91 7.44
C SER A 15 32.96 -2.73 6.54
N SER A 16 32.16 -3.57 7.14
CA SER A 16 31.03 -4.22 6.49
C SER A 16 29.97 -3.17 6.24
N CYS A 17 29.90 -2.67 5.00
CA CYS A 17 28.72 -1.95 4.55
C CYS A 17 27.61 -3.00 4.38
N GLU A 18 26.77 -3.14 5.37
CA GLU A 18 25.46 -3.77 5.18
C GLU A 18 24.65 -2.81 4.33
N ASN A 19 24.47 -3.15 3.05
CA ASN A 19 23.42 -2.58 2.24
C ASN A 19 22.12 -3.11 2.82
N GLU A 20 21.58 -2.40 3.78
CA GLU A 20 20.17 -2.52 4.10
C GLU A 20 19.41 -1.93 2.91
N ASN A 21 19.13 -2.78 1.91
CA ASN A 21 18.01 -2.54 1.05
C ASN A 21 16.80 -2.68 1.97
N GLU A 22 16.46 -1.60 2.65
CA GLU A 22 15.13 -1.48 3.21
C GLU A 22 14.20 -1.52 2.01
N ASP A 23 13.64 -2.70 1.75
CA ASP A 23 12.41 -2.83 1.00
C ASP A 23 11.39 -1.97 1.72
N ASN A 24 11.25 -0.72 1.30
CA ASN A 24 10.20 0.20 1.75
C ASN A 24 8.78 -0.31 1.42
N ASN A 25 8.66 -1.57 1.01
CA ASN A 25 7.41 -2.29 0.79
C ASN A 25 6.84 -2.93 2.05
N ASN A 26 7.53 -2.84 3.19
CA ASN A 26 6.98 -3.33 4.45
C ASN A 26 6.28 -2.21 5.23
N ILE A 27 5.35 -1.51 4.57
CA ILE A 27 4.32 -0.80 5.30
C ILE A 27 3.51 -1.89 5.99
N ASN A 28 3.61 -1.94 7.31
CA ASN A 28 2.87 -2.88 8.13
C ASN A 28 1.38 -2.53 8.05
N ALA A 29 0.70 -3.13 7.07
CA ALA A 29 -0.73 -2.94 6.88
C ALA A 29 -1.51 -3.90 7.78
N ASP A 30 -2.59 -3.41 8.37
CA ASP A 30 -3.50 -4.23 9.19
C ASP A 30 -4.33 -5.16 8.32
N TYR A 31 -4.66 -4.72 7.12
CA TYR A 31 -5.49 -5.47 6.16
C TYR A 31 -4.92 -5.39 4.75
N THR A 32 -5.16 -6.45 3.98
CA THR A 32 -4.81 -6.51 2.56
C THR A 32 -6.06 -6.77 1.72
N VAL A 33 -6.20 -6.00 0.65
CA VAL A 33 -7.20 -6.18 -0.40
C VAL A 33 -6.47 -6.55 -1.69
N PHE A 34 -6.90 -7.59 -2.38
CA PHE A 34 -6.38 -7.96 -3.69
C PHE A 34 -7.23 -7.34 -4.79
N ALA A 35 -6.57 -6.74 -5.77
CA ALA A 35 -7.19 -6.14 -6.95
C ALA A 35 -6.86 -6.99 -8.18
N GLY A 36 -7.85 -7.59 -8.78
CA GLY A 36 -7.72 -8.40 -9.99
C GLY A 36 -8.75 -8.00 -11.05
N ASN A 37 -8.99 -8.87 -12.03
CA ASN A 37 -9.90 -8.56 -13.13
C ASN A 37 -11.32 -8.30 -12.64
N TYR A 38 -11.64 -7.00 -12.56
CA TYR A 38 -12.92 -6.43 -12.17
C TYR A 38 -13.35 -6.71 -10.73
N TYR A 39 -12.41 -6.99 -9.82
CA TYR A 39 -12.73 -7.20 -8.41
C TYR A 39 -11.73 -6.55 -7.46
N TYR A 40 -12.21 -6.25 -6.26
CA TYR A 40 -11.44 -6.11 -5.05
C TYR A 40 -11.86 -7.22 -4.07
N ASP A 41 -10.89 -7.91 -3.49
CA ASP A 41 -11.15 -9.00 -2.54
C ASP A 41 -10.36 -8.80 -1.22
N PRO A 42 -11.02 -8.62 -0.07
CA PRO A 42 -12.47 -8.50 0.09
C PRO A 42 -13.03 -7.22 -0.53
N GLN A 43 -14.24 -7.29 -1.07
CA GLN A 43 -14.93 -6.15 -1.67
C GLN A 43 -15.37 -5.13 -0.63
N ASN A 44 -15.86 -5.63 0.52
CA ASN A 44 -16.33 -4.82 1.63
C ASN A 44 -15.50 -5.17 2.87
N LEU A 45 -14.82 -4.18 3.42
CA LEU A 45 -13.93 -4.32 4.55
C LEU A 45 -14.41 -3.42 5.69
N THR A 46 -14.37 -3.93 6.92
CA THR A 46 -14.62 -3.16 8.13
C THR A 46 -13.37 -3.10 8.97
N ILE A 47 -12.96 -1.90 9.33
CA ILE A 47 -11.75 -1.60 10.11
C ILE A 47 -12.07 -0.61 11.23
N ASN A 48 -11.09 -0.35 12.07
CA ASN A 48 -11.12 0.71 13.06
C ASN A 48 -10.31 1.93 12.62
N VAL A 49 -10.65 3.09 13.13
CA VAL A 49 -9.89 4.32 12.88
C VAL A 49 -8.43 4.11 13.27
N GLY A 50 -7.51 4.64 12.46
CA GLY A 50 -6.07 4.49 12.62
C GLY A 50 -5.46 3.24 11.99
N GLN A 51 -6.29 2.33 11.47
CA GLN A 51 -5.79 1.13 10.78
C GLN A 51 -5.47 1.41 9.31
N THR A 52 -4.53 0.63 8.78
CA THR A 52 -3.99 0.76 7.42
C THR A 52 -4.48 -0.39 6.56
N VAL A 53 -4.97 -0.06 5.38
CA VAL A 53 -5.31 -1.01 4.31
C VAL A 53 -4.26 -0.92 3.20
N ARG A 54 -3.84 -2.06 2.72
CA ARG A 54 -2.95 -2.20 1.57
C ARG A 54 -3.68 -2.91 0.44
N TRP A 55 -3.60 -2.36 -0.77
CA TRP A 55 -4.09 -3.00 -1.99
C TRP A 55 -2.92 -3.58 -2.77
N ILE A 56 -3.02 -4.85 -3.15
CA ILE A 56 -2.02 -5.57 -3.93
C ILE A 56 -2.61 -5.94 -5.28
N ASN A 57 -1.83 -5.73 -6.35
CA ASN A 57 -2.22 -6.12 -7.70
C ASN A 57 -2.14 -7.64 -7.87
N ASP A 58 -3.28 -8.28 -8.08
CA ASP A 58 -3.41 -9.72 -8.33
C ASP A 58 -3.44 -10.05 -9.84
N GLY A 59 -3.34 -9.05 -10.68
CA GLY A 59 -3.28 -9.15 -12.15
C GLY A 59 -4.07 -8.06 -12.83
N GLY A 60 -3.54 -7.56 -13.94
CA GLY A 60 -4.10 -6.47 -14.72
C GLY A 60 -3.56 -5.10 -14.33
N HIS A 61 -4.18 -4.06 -14.86
CA HIS A 61 -3.81 -2.66 -14.63
C HIS A 61 -4.88 -1.99 -13.79
N HIS A 62 -4.57 -1.65 -12.56
CA HIS A 62 -5.55 -1.21 -11.56
C HIS A 62 -5.05 -0.06 -10.71
N ASP A 63 -5.97 0.78 -10.29
CA ASP A 63 -5.77 1.81 -9.27
C ASP A 63 -6.78 1.65 -8.12
N VAL A 64 -6.68 2.53 -7.14
CA VAL A 64 -7.63 2.68 -6.04
C VAL A 64 -8.06 4.14 -6.03
N ASN A 65 -9.29 4.38 -6.46
CA ASN A 65 -9.85 5.71 -6.63
C ASN A 65 -10.99 5.93 -5.63
N GLY A 66 -10.75 6.73 -4.62
CA GLY A 66 -11.71 7.13 -3.59
C GLY A 66 -12.13 8.60 -3.70
N GLU A 67 -12.07 9.19 -4.88
CA GLU A 67 -12.40 10.60 -5.10
C GLU A 67 -13.63 10.78 -5.97
N ILE A 68 -13.55 10.41 -7.23
CA ILE A 68 -14.63 10.58 -8.22
C ILE A 68 -15.16 9.21 -8.62
N ASN A 69 -16.45 8.99 -8.44
CA ASN A 69 -17.11 7.78 -8.87
C ASN A 69 -17.06 7.66 -10.39
N SER A 70 -16.35 6.65 -10.89
CA SER A 70 -16.17 6.41 -12.33
C SER A 70 -17.47 6.07 -13.07
N LEU A 71 -18.52 5.68 -12.36
CA LEU A 71 -19.81 5.32 -12.96
C LEU A 71 -20.68 6.53 -13.31
N ASN A 72 -20.58 7.63 -12.54
CA ASN A 72 -21.42 8.80 -12.73
C ASN A 72 -20.66 10.13 -12.79
N ASN A 73 -19.34 10.07 -12.60
CA ASN A 73 -18.45 11.24 -12.60
C ASN A 73 -18.76 12.28 -11.50
N GLU A 74 -19.39 11.83 -10.40
CA GLU A 74 -19.66 12.64 -9.23
C GLU A 74 -18.69 12.28 -8.08
N PRO A 75 -18.41 13.19 -7.14
CA PRO A 75 -17.62 12.85 -5.96
C PRO A 75 -18.25 11.71 -5.17
N PHE A 76 -17.41 10.84 -4.61
CA PHE A 76 -17.88 9.82 -3.65
C PHE A 76 -18.36 10.42 -2.32
N ASP A 77 -17.96 11.66 -2.02
CA ASP A 77 -18.20 12.33 -0.74
C ASP A 77 -17.68 11.53 0.48
N ASN A 78 -16.56 10.84 0.31
CA ASN A 78 -15.90 10.15 1.40
C ASN A 78 -15.43 11.11 2.49
N PRO A 79 -15.38 10.68 3.77
CA PRO A 79 -14.85 11.53 4.85
C PRO A 79 -13.42 12.03 4.62
N GLU A 80 -12.61 11.23 3.92
CA GLU A 80 -11.28 11.58 3.41
C GLU A 80 -11.20 11.18 1.95
N VAL A 81 -10.45 11.93 1.16
CA VAL A 81 -10.20 11.61 -0.26
C VAL A 81 -8.90 10.86 -0.40
N PHE A 82 -8.88 9.80 -1.18
CA PHE A 82 -7.68 9.04 -1.49
C PHE A 82 -7.67 8.56 -2.93
N ASN A 83 -6.48 8.57 -3.51
CA ASN A 83 -6.23 8.15 -4.89
C ASN A 83 -4.84 7.52 -5.00
N SER A 84 -4.71 6.55 -5.88
CA SER A 84 -3.43 5.98 -6.28
C SER A 84 -3.17 6.16 -7.76
N ASP A 85 -1.90 6.00 -8.15
CA ASP A 85 -1.55 5.70 -9.53
C ASP A 85 -2.00 4.28 -9.90
N ALA A 86 -2.17 4.02 -11.20
CA ALA A 86 -2.45 2.67 -11.67
C ALA A 86 -1.17 1.86 -11.79
N ILE A 87 -1.22 0.60 -11.38
CA ILE A 87 -0.10 -0.34 -11.35
C ILE A 87 -0.41 -1.56 -12.19
N SER A 88 0.56 -2.03 -12.97
CA SER A 88 0.45 -3.22 -13.82
C SER A 88 1.26 -4.42 -13.32
N GLU A 89 2.20 -4.21 -12.40
CA GLU A 89 3.06 -5.27 -11.89
C GLU A 89 2.28 -6.17 -10.93
N VAL A 90 2.22 -7.48 -11.25
CA VAL A 90 1.56 -8.49 -10.41
C VAL A 90 2.34 -8.69 -9.11
N GLY A 91 1.63 -8.67 -7.98
CA GLY A 91 2.21 -8.77 -6.65
C GLY A 91 2.68 -7.44 -6.06
N ALA A 92 2.70 -6.35 -6.86
CA ALA A 92 3.07 -5.03 -6.36
C ALA A 92 1.97 -4.39 -5.53
N VAL A 93 2.36 -3.55 -4.58
CA VAL A 93 1.44 -2.71 -3.82
C VAL A 93 0.96 -1.58 -4.72
N ILE A 94 -0.34 -1.51 -4.97
CA ILE A 94 -0.97 -0.40 -5.69
C ILE A 94 -1.02 0.82 -4.80
N PHE A 95 -1.48 0.64 -3.56
CA PHE A 95 -1.72 1.71 -2.61
C PHE A 95 -1.72 1.19 -1.18
N SER A 96 -1.33 2.05 -0.24
CA SER A 96 -1.54 1.84 1.19
C SER A 96 -2.10 3.12 1.79
N TYR A 97 -3.13 3.00 2.61
CA TYR A 97 -3.80 4.15 3.21
C TYR A 97 -4.22 3.88 4.65
N THR A 98 -3.93 4.83 5.53
CA THR A 98 -4.35 4.80 6.93
C THR A 98 -5.56 5.71 7.11
N PHE A 99 -6.67 5.13 7.55
CA PHE A 99 -7.94 5.85 7.71
C PHE A 99 -8.02 6.51 9.09
N GLN A 100 -8.07 7.83 9.14
CA GLN A 100 -8.10 8.60 10.38
C GLN A 100 -9.50 9.06 10.79
N THR A 101 -10.46 9.04 9.88
CA THR A 101 -11.82 9.55 10.10
C THR A 101 -12.84 8.40 9.97
N PRO A 102 -13.71 8.19 10.97
CA PRO A 102 -14.78 7.20 10.87
C PRO A 102 -15.76 7.51 9.75
N GLY A 103 -16.37 6.48 9.20
CA GLY A 103 -17.39 6.56 8.17
C GLY A 103 -17.30 5.44 7.16
N VAL A 104 -18.15 5.51 6.14
CA VAL A 104 -18.14 4.57 5.01
C VAL A 104 -17.46 5.23 3.84
N TYR A 105 -16.44 4.56 3.33
CA TYR A 105 -15.64 4.99 2.19
C TYR A 105 -15.98 4.13 0.98
N HIS A 106 -16.27 4.78 -0.13
CA HIS A 106 -16.47 4.13 -1.43
C HIS A 106 -15.28 4.35 -2.32
N TYR A 107 -14.93 3.35 -3.10
CA TYR A 107 -13.85 3.46 -4.09
C TYR A 107 -14.11 2.56 -5.28
N ASP A 108 -13.42 2.83 -6.37
CA ASP A 108 -13.45 2.02 -7.58
C ASP A 108 -12.08 1.97 -8.26
N CYS A 109 -11.98 1.21 -9.33
CA CYS A 109 -10.88 1.29 -10.26
C CYS A 109 -11.27 2.23 -11.40
N SER A 110 -10.53 3.33 -11.57
CA SER A 110 -10.82 4.34 -12.59
C SER A 110 -10.30 3.97 -13.98
N VAL A 111 -9.58 2.85 -14.09
CA VAL A 111 -9.01 2.39 -15.36
C VAL A 111 -10.11 1.90 -16.30
N GLY A 112 -10.23 2.54 -17.47
CA GLY A 112 -11.17 2.13 -18.52
C GLY A 112 -12.57 1.85 -17.99
N GLY A 113 -13.19 0.75 -18.46
CA GLY A 113 -14.51 0.29 -18.02
C GLY A 113 -14.50 -0.64 -16.80
N HIS A 114 -13.47 -0.63 -15.95
CA HIS A 114 -13.33 -1.55 -14.83
C HIS A 114 -14.44 -1.39 -13.80
N ALA A 115 -14.76 -0.16 -13.40
CA ALA A 115 -15.84 0.11 -12.46
C ALA A 115 -17.21 -0.38 -12.96
N SER A 116 -17.51 -0.14 -14.24
CA SER A 116 -18.75 -0.61 -14.87
C SER A 116 -18.85 -2.13 -15.00
N ASN A 117 -17.72 -2.83 -14.91
CA ASN A 117 -17.65 -4.29 -14.85
C ASN A 117 -17.64 -4.84 -13.42
N GLY A 118 -17.87 -3.99 -12.41
CA GLY A 118 -18.02 -4.41 -11.03
C GLY A 118 -16.81 -4.19 -10.12
N MET A 119 -15.74 -3.52 -10.61
CA MET A 119 -14.55 -3.26 -9.82
C MET A 119 -14.74 -2.05 -8.90
N ILE A 120 -15.50 -2.28 -7.85
CA ILE A 120 -15.89 -1.33 -6.81
C ILE A 120 -15.67 -1.95 -5.43
N GLY A 121 -15.45 -1.15 -4.42
CA GLY A 121 -15.26 -1.61 -3.05
C GLY A 121 -15.70 -0.59 -2.01
N THR A 122 -15.76 -1.05 -0.77
CA THR A 122 -16.04 -0.20 0.39
C THR A 122 -15.11 -0.51 1.55
N VAL A 123 -14.79 0.52 2.32
CA VAL A 123 -14.15 0.39 3.63
C VAL A 123 -15.02 1.10 4.65
N THR A 124 -15.51 0.36 5.63
CA THR A 124 -16.22 0.94 6.78
C THR A 124 -15.24 1.11 7.92
N VAL A 125 -15.07 2.34 8.39
CA VAL A 125 -14.16 2.72 9.45
C VAL A 125 -14.96 3.05 10.70
N ASN A 126 -14.81 2.22 11.74
CA ASN A 126 -15.47 2.39 13.01
C ASN A 126 -14.63 3.24 13.97
N THR A 127 -15.30 3.96 14.87
CA THR A 127 -14.65 4.57 16.03
C THR A 127 -14.10 3.50 16.96
N ILE A 128 -13.04 3.84 17.69
CA ILE A 128 -12.57 3.04 18.83
C ILE A 128 -13.15 3.69 20.08
N ASP A 129 -13.89 2.91 20.88
CA ASP A 129 -14.39 3.33 22.18
C ASP A 129 -13.32 3.24 23.28
#